data_db61e9495e949a19f0eb296750c7d22f
#
_entry.id   db61e9495e949a19f0eb296750c7d22f
#
_cell.length_a   1.000
_cell.length_b   1.000
_cell.length_c   1.000
_cell.angle_alpha   90.00
_cell.angle_beta   90.00
_cell.angle_gamma   90.00
#
_symmetry.space_group_name_H-M   'P 1'
#
loop_
_entity.id
_entity.type
_entity.pdbx_description
1 polymer ?
#
loop_
_entity_poly.entity_id
_entity_poly.type
_entity_poly.pdbx_seq_one_letter_code
_entity_poly.pdbx_strand_id
1 'polypeptide(L)'
;MALIVKTSYRVREAQKASFLADFSVVAQATMAAPACDWIYVAEDLEEDTVVAMSYWQSEAGFDDHLRWRIGTSRWTEMEQKYLEA
;
A
#
# COMPACT_ATOMS: atom_id res chain seq x y z
N MET A 1 16.84 5.09 11.74
CA MET A 1 16.62 6.23 10.84
C MET A 1 15.22 6.15 10.24
N ALA A 2 14.47 7.24 10.31
CA ALA A 2 13.14 7.29 9.73
C ALA A 2 13.19 7.33 8.21
N LEU A 3 12.18 6.74 7.55
CA LEU A 3 12.08 6.79 6.10
C LEU A 3 10.62 6.96 5.66
N ILE A 4 10.45 7.55 4.48
CA ILE A 4 9.17 7.64 3.81
C ILE A 4 9.20 6.68 2.62
N VAL A 5 8.18 5.84 2.52
CA VAL A 5 8.01 4.92 1.39
C VAL A 5 6.85 5.40 0.54
N LYS A 6 7.12 5.68 -0.72
CA LYS A 6 6.10 6.06 -1.70
C LYS A 6 5.95 4.94 -2.71
N THR A 7 4.74 4.45 -2.88
CA THR A 7 4.43 3.41 -3.86
C THR A 7 3.29 3.89 -4.76
N SER A 8 3.47 3.74 -6.06
CA SER A 8 2.44 4.08 -7.05
C SER A 8 1.90 2.79 -7.67
N TYR A 9 0.57 2.72 -7.78
CA TYR A 9 -0.11 1.55 -8.33
C TYR A 9 -0.93 1.95 -9.55
N ARG A 10 -0.75 1.24 -10.65
CA ARG A 10 -1.61 1.38 -11.82
C ARG A 10 -2.81 0.47 -11.66
N VAL A 11 -3.95 1.07 -11.34
CA VAL A 11 -5.20 0.34 -11.11
C VAL A 11 -6.08 0.49 -12.35
N ARG A 12 -6.72 -0.62 -12.78
CA ARG A 12 -7.68 -0.56 -13.88
C ARG A 12 -8.75 0.46 -13.58
N GLU A 13 -9.07 1.32 -14.56
CA GLU A 13 -9.97 2.47 -14.38
C GLU A 13 -11.29 2.09 -13.71
N ALA A 14 -11.93 1.03 -14.17
CA ALA A 14 -13.22 0.58 -13.64
C ALA A 14 -13.12 0.00 -12.22
N GLN A 15 -11.90 -0.23 -11.71
CA GLN A 15 -11.67 -0.89 -10.43
C GLN A 15 -11.12 0.05 -9.35
N LYS A 16 -10.90 1.33 -9.67
CA LYS A 16 -10.25 2.26 -8.72
C LYS A 16 -11.01 2.38 -7.40
N ALA A 17 -12.32 2.56 -7.45
CA ALA A 17 -13.11 2.69 -6.22
C ALA A 17 -13.04 1.43 -5.36
N SER A 18 -13.13 0.26 -5.98
CA SER A 18 -13.02 -1.02 -5.28
C SER A 18 -11.64 -1.23 -4.70
N PHE A 19 -10.60 -0.87 -5.45
CA PHE A 19 -9.22 -0.96 -4.97
C PHE A 19 -9.01 -0.08 -3.73
N LEU A 20 -9.48 1.17 -3.77
CA LEU A 20 -9.34 2.09 -2.64
C LEU A 20 -10.07 1.55 -1.40
N ALA A 21 -11.26 0.98 -1.56
CA ALA A 21 -12.00 0.39 -0.45
C ALA A 21 -11.25 -0.79 0.17
N ASP A 22 -10.73 -1.69 -0.65
CA ASP A 22 -9.98 -2.85 -0.17
C ASP A 22 -8.61 -2.44 0.39
N PHE A 23 -7.96 -1.48 -0.24
CA PHE A 23 -6.67 -0.98 0.23
C PHE A 23 -6.77 -0.29 1.59
N SER A 24 -7.92 0.30 1.92
CA SER A 24 -8.10 0.91 3.23
C SER A 24 -7.95 -0.11 4.36
N VAL A 25 -8.34 -1.36 4.13
CA VAL A 25 -8.16 -2.46 5.09
C VAL A 25 -6.67 -2.79 5.23
N VAL A 26 -5.94 -2.83 4.11
CA VAL A 26 -4.49 -3.03 4.12
C VAL A 26 -3.79 -1.88 4.82
N ALA A 27 -4.22 -0.65 4.59
CA ALA A 27 -3.67 0.53 5.24
C ALA A 27 -3.87 0.49 6.76
N GLN A 28 -5.03 0.05 7.23
CA GLN A 28 -5.28 -0.12 8.66
C GLN A 28 -4.34 -1.16 9.28
N ALA A 29 -4.13 -2.27 8.58
CA ALA A 29 -3.20 -3.30 9.03
C ALA A 29 -1.76 -2.77 9.06
N THR A 30 -1.38 -1.93 8.08
CA THR A 30 -0.07 -1.28 8.03
C THR A 30 0.11 -0.32 9.21
N MET A 31 -0.92 0.47 9.53
CA MET A 31 -0.88 1.37 10.70
C MET A 31 -0.71 0.62 12.02
N ALA A 32 -1.15 -0.62 12.07
CA ALA A 32 -0.99 -1.45 13.27
C ALA A 32 0.44 -2.02 13.40
N ALA A 33 1.27 -1.93 12.36
CA ALA A 33 2.66 -2.36 12.45
C ALA A 33 3.45 -1.47 13.41
N PRO A 34 4.26 -2.04 14.33
CA PRO A 34 4.90 -1.25 15.38
C PRO A 34 5.81 -0.13 14.88
N ALA A 35 6.43 -0.29 13.73
CA ALA A 35 7.36 0.69 13.20
C ALA A 35 6.73 1.69 12.23
N CYS A 36 5.44 1.56 11.94
CA CYS A 36 4.73 2.47 11.04
C CYS A 36 4.08 3.60 11.82
N ASP A 37 4.46 4.84 11.52
CA ASP A 37 3.86 6.01 12.16
C ASP A 37 2.56 6.44 11.48
N TRP A 38 2.53 6.41 10.14
CA TRP A 38 1.31 6.73 9.39
C TRP A 38 1.41 6.21 7.95
N ILE A 39 0.25 6.12 7.31
CA ILE A 39 0.13 5.81 5.89
C ILE A 39 -1.02 6.64 5.31
N TYR A 40 -0.82 7.21 4.13
CA TYR A 40 -1.85 7.88 3.34
C TYR A 40 -1.98 7.23 1.98
N VAL A 41 -3.21 7.16 1.51
CA VAL A 41 -3.54 6.64 0.19
C VAL A 41 -4.37 7.70 -0.54
N ALA A 42 -3.97 8.04 -1.76
CA ALA A 42 -4.64 9.06 -2.57
C ALA A 42 -4.50 8.76 -4.05
N GLU A 43 -5.35 9.39 -4.87
CA GLU A 43 -5.22 9.33 -6.31
C GLU A 43 -4.27 10.42 -6.80
N ASP A 44 -3.40 10.06 -7.75
CA ASP A 44 -2.60 11.01 -8.50
C ASP A 44 -3.25 11.18 -9.87
N LEU A 45 -3.91 12.32 -10.07
CA LEU A 45 -4.67 12.57 -11.29
C LEU A 45 -3.80 12.82 -12.50
N GLU A 46 -2.58 13.33 -12.32
CA GLU A 46 -1.66 13.57 -13.42
C GLU A 46 -1.10 12.27 -13.98
N GLU A 47 -0.72 11.35 -13.09
CA GLU A 47 -0.12 10.07 -13.48
C GLU A 47 -1.14 8.95 -13.63
N ASP A 48 -2.39 9.22 -13.29
CA ASP A 48 -3.47 8.22 -13.32
C ASP A 48 -3.13 6.97 -12.49
N THR A 49 -2.61 7.20 -11.29
CA THR A 49 -2.22 6.13 -10.36
C THR A 49 -2.86 6.33 -9.00
N VAL A 50 -2.85 5.28 -8.19
CA VAL A 50 -3.11 5.37 -6.76
C VAL A 50 -1.77 5.36 -6.04
N VAL A 51 -1.56 6.32 -5.16
CA VAL A 51 -0.29 6.49 -4.43
C VAL A 51 -0.50 6.18 -2.96
N ALA A 52 0.35 5.33 -2.40
CA ALA A 52 0.44 5.10 -0.97
C ALA A 52 1.75 5.69 -0.46
N MET A 53 1.66 6.53 0.59
CA MET A 53 2.83 7.08 1.27
C MET A 53 2.78 6.67 2.72
N SER A 54 3.87 6.05 3.21
CA SER A 54 3.97 5.62 4.59
C SER A 54 5.26 6.09 5.22
N TYR A 55 5.20 6.36 6.52
CA TYR A 55 6.33 6.82 7.31
C TYR A 55 6.71 5.75 8.33
N TRP A 56 7.97 5.35 8.31
CA TRP A 56 8.49 4.27 9.14
C TRP A 56 9.62 4.76 10.03
N GLN A 57 9.65 4.26 11.26
CA GLN A 57 10.70 4.62 12.22
C GLN A 57 12.05 4.05 11.85
N SER A 58 12.08 2.92 11.14
CA SER A 58 13.31 2.27 10.72
C SER A 58 13.12 1.48 9.43
N GLU A 59 14.19 1.29 8.69
CA GLU A 59 14.21 0.44 7.52
C GLU A 59 13.91 -1.02 7.88
N ALA A 60 14.46 -1.51 9.01
CA ALA A 60 14.21 -2.87 9.48
C ALA A 60 12.73 -3.10 9.75
N GLY A 61 12.03 -2.14 10.35
CA GLY A 61 10.60 -2.24 10.61
C GLY A 61 9.78 -2.30 9.34
N PHE A 62 10.16 -1.52 8.33
CA PHE A 62 9.51 -1.58 7.02
C PHE A 62 9.76 -2.93 6.33
N ASP A 63 10.99 -3.43 6.35
CA ASP A 63 11.33 -4.71 5.74
C ASP A 63 10.55 -5.86 6.37
N ASP A 64 10.40 -5.86 7.69
CA ASP A 64 9.62 -6.87 8.39
C ASP A 64 8.14 -6.84 7.95
N HIS A 65 7.57 -5.65 7.83
CA HIS A 65 6.19 -5.49 7.35
C HIS A 65 6.05 -5.97 5.91
N LEU A 66 7.01 -5.64 5.05
CA LEU A 66 6.99 -6.02 3.65
C LEU A 66 7.04 -7.53 3.48
N ARG A 67 7.87 -8.22 4.27
CA ARG A 67 7.92 -9.69 4.27
C ARG A 67 6.59 -10.29 4.67
N TRP A 68 5.95 -9.74 5.70
CA TRP A 68 4.64 -10.19 6.14
C TRP A 68 3.60 -10.01 5.03
N ARG A 69 3.59 -8.85 4.39
CA ARG A 69 2.63 -8.52 3.33
C ARG A 69 2.79 -9.41 2.11
N ILE A 70 4.04 -9.62 1.67
CA ILE A 70 4.34 -10.50 0.53
C ILE A 70 3.94 -11.95 0.84
N GLY A 71 4.08 -12.38 2.09
CA GLY A 71 3.73 -13.71 2.53
C GLY A 71 2.23 -13.98 2.66
N THR A 72 1.36 -12.95 2.53
CA THR A 72 -0.09 -13.14 2.64
C THR A 72 -0.72 -13.26 1.26
N SER A 73 -1.60 -14.25 1.10
CA SER A 73 -2.34 -14.46 -0.15
C SER A 73 -3.24 -13.28 -0.49
N ARG A 74 -3.72 -12.54 0.50
CA ARG A 74 -4.60 -11.40 0.31
C ARG A 74 -3.97 -10.31 -0.57
N TRP A 75 -2.69 -10.00 -0.35
CA TRP A 75 -2.01 -9.01 -1.18
C TRP A 75 -1.86 -9.49 -2.62
N THR A 76 -1.48 -10.75 -2.80
CA THR A 76 -1.35 -11.35 -4.13
C THR A 76 -2.68 -11.31 -4.88
N GLU A 77 -3.78 -11.64 -4.20
CA GLU A 77 -5.13 -11.57 -4.78
C GLU A 77 -5.49 -10.14 -5.21
N MET A 78 -5.15 -9.14 -4.41
CA MET A 78 -5.38 -7.73 -4.76
C MET A 78 -4.59 -7.32 -5.99
N GLU A 79 -3.33 -7.72 -6.09
CA GLU A 79 -2.52 -7.40 -7.27
C GLU A 79 -3.14 -7.97 -8.54
N GLN A 80 -3.57 -9.22 -8.51
CA GLN A 80 -4.17 -9.87 -9.66
C GLN A 80 -5.51 -9.27 -10.04
N LYS A 81 -6.30 -8.86 -9.04
CA LYS A 81 -7.65 -8.36 -9.25
C LYS A 81 -7.67 -6.93 -9.79
N TYR A 82 -6.81 -6.07 -9.30
CA TYR A 82 -6.93 -4.62 -9.52
C TYR A 82 -5.82 -4.00 -10.35
N LEU A 83 -4.62 -4.49 -10.27
CA LEU A 83 -3.48 -3.81 -10.85
C LEU A 83 -3.27 -4.22 -12.30
N GLU A 84 -2.84 -3.25 -13.10
CA GLU A 84 -2.36 -3.52 -14.44
C GLU A 84 -1.03 -4.28 -14.35
N ALA A 85 -0.86 -5.25 -15.22
CA ALA A 85 0.32 -6.10 -15.22
C ALA A 85 1.62 -5.34 -15.49
#